data_2246d5b63f8c621e0ceea153e5d8ce6d
#
_entry.id   2246d5b63f8c621e0ceea153e5d8ce6d
#
_cell.length_a   1.000
_cell.length_b   1.000
_cell.length_c   1.000
_cell.angle_alpha   90.00
_cell.angle_beta   90.00
_cell.angle_gamma   90.00
#
_symmetry.space_group_name_H-M   'P 1'
#
loop_
_entity.id
_entity.type
_entity.pdbx_description
1 polymer ?
#
loop_
_entity_poly.entity_id
_entity_poly.type
_entity_poly.pdbx_seq_one_letter_code
_entity_poly.pdbx_strand_id
1 'polypeptide(L)'
;MSESVDLFLSRLKQRDPDQPEFHQAVEEVLRSLWPFLEANPRYLQAGIVERMVEPERAILFRVSWVDDAGRVQVNRGYRVQMSSAIGPYKGG
;
A
#
# COMPACT_ATOMS: atom_id res chain seq x y z
N MET A 1 -22.20 12.17 3.74
CA MET A 1 -21.39 12.90 2.77
C MET A 1 -20.14 12.10 2.42
N SER A 2 -19.84 12.01 1.13
CA SER A 2 -18.60 11.37 0.72
C SER A 2 -17.43 12.28 1.01
N GLU A 3 -16.32 11.69 1.40
CA GLU A 3 -15.07 12.39 1.62
C GLU A 3 -14.49 12.85 0.29
N SER A 4 -13.85 14.01 0.24
CA SER A 4 -13.14 14.44 -0.95
C SER A 4 -11.81 13.68 -1.08
N VAL A 5 -11.34 13.51 -2.31
CA VAL A 5 -10.04 12.89 -2.57
C VAL A 5 -8.90 13.67 -1.90
N ASP A 6 -9.00 15.01 -1.88
CA ASP A 6 -7.98 15.84 -1.26
C ASP A 6 -7.89 15.61 0.26
N LEU A 7 -9.03 15.46 0.92
CA LEU A 7 -9.06 15.18 2.35
C LEU A 7 -8.47 13.80 2.65
N PHE A 8 -8.82 12.79 1.86
CA PHE A 8 -8.25 11.45 2.00
C PHE A 8 -6.74 11.46 1.84
N LEU A 9 -6.23 12.12 0.79
CA LEU A 9 -4.79 12.21 0.53
C LEU A 9 -4.06 12.96 1.64
N SER A 10 -4.67 14.02 2.18
CA SER A 10 -4.10 14.75 3.30
C SER A 10 -3.92 13.87 4.53
N ARG A 11 -4.92 13.07 4.87
CA ARG A 11 -4.85 12.14 6.00
C ARG A 11 -3.81 11.04 5.78
N LEU A 12 -3.72 10.54 4.54
CA LEU A 12 -2.71 9.55 4.18
C LEU A 12 -1.29 10.10 4.40
N LYS A 13 -1.05 11.33 3.96
CA LYS A 13 0.26 11.98 4.11
C LYS A 13 0.61 12.22 5.58
N GLN A 14 -0.38 12.51 6.41
CA GLN A 14 -0.15 12.66 7.85
C GLN A 14 0.20 11.33 8.52
N ARG A 15 -0.43 10.24 8.09
CA ARG A 15 -0.18 8.90 8.63
C ARG A 15 1.21 8.39 8.23
N ASP A 16 1.60 8.63 6.99
CA ASP A 16 2.84 8.10 6.41
C ASP A 16 3.71 9.24 5.86
N PRO A 17 4.24 10.12 6.73
CA PRO A 17 4.87 11.37 6.27
C PRO A 17 6.14 11.19 5.44
N ASP A 18 6.83 10.05 5.57
CA ASP A 18 8.12 9.82 4.89
C ASP A 18 7.99 8.92 3.66
N GLN A 19 6.82 8.93 2.99
CA GLN A 19 6.53 8.06 1.85
C GLN A 19 6.09 8.86 0.61
N PRO A 20 6.92 9.78 0.08
CA PRO A 20 6.47 10.66 -1.01
C PRO A 20 6.15 9.92 -2.31
N GLU A 21 6.91 8.89 -2.66
CA GLU A 21 6.65 8.09 -3.86
C GLU A 21 5.34 7.32 -3.76
N PHE A 22 5.07 6.76 -2.59
CA PHE A 22 3.81 6.08 -2.30
C PHE A 22 2.64 7.07 -2.40
N HIS A 23 2.77 8.25 -1.81
CA HIS A 23 1.73 9.27 -1.87
C HIS A 23 1.43 9.69 -3.31
N GLN A 24 2.46 9.84 -4.13
CA GLN A 24 2.27 10.20 -5.54
C GLN A 24 1.53 9.10 -6.31
N ALA A 25 1.92 7.85 -6.12
CA ALA A 25 1.27 6.72 -6.78
C ALA A 25 -0.21 6.62 -6.37
N VAL A 26 -0.51 6.76 -5.08
CA VAL A 26 -1.88 6.74 -4.57
C VAL A 26 -2.68 7.89 -5.17
N GLU A 27 -2.11 9.09 -5.21
CA GLU A 27 -2.78 10.26 -5.77
C GLU A 27 -3.16 10.05 -7.23
N GLU A 28 -2.25 9.55 -8.05
CA GLU A 28 -2.51 9.29 -9.46
C GLU A 28 -3.67 8.31 -9.65
N VAL A 29 -3.67 7.22 -8.91
CA VAL A 29 -4.72 6.21 -9.02
C VAL A 29 -6.05 6.74 -8.50
N LEU A 30 -6.05 7.39 -7.34
CA LEU A 30 -7.30 7.82 -6.72
C LEU A 30 -7.96 8.99 -7.45
N ARG A 31 -7.18 9.92 -7.99
CA ARG A 31 -7.77 11.00 -8.78
C ARG A 31 -8.46 10.46 -10.03
N SER A 32 -7.92 9.39 -10.60
CA SER A 32 -8.54 8.72 -11.74
C SER A 32 -9.81 7.96 -11.36
N LEU A 33 -9.81 7.30 -10.19
CA LEU A 33 -10.93 6.46 -9.74
C LEU A 33 -12.03 7.23 -9.02
N TRP A 34 -11.74 8.40 -8.47
CA TRP A 34 -12.65 9.07 -7.55
C TRP A 34 -14.03 9.38 -8.14
N PRO A 35 -14.15 9.83 -9.41
CA PRO A 35 -15.47 10.02 -9.99
C PRO A 35 -16.32 8.74 -10.00
N PHE A 36 -15.71 7.60 -10.28
CA PHE A 36 -16.40 6.31 -10.20
C PHE A 36 -16.84 5.98 -8.79
N LEU A 37 -15.98 6.23 -7.80
CA LEU A 37 -16.27 5.94 -6.40
C LEU A 37 -17.38 6.84 -5.87
N GLU A 38 -17.41 8.11 -6.27
CA GLU A 38 -18.50 9.01 -5.91
C GLU A 38 -19.83 8.58 -6.54
N ALA A 39 -19.80 8.08 -7.77
CA ALA A 39 -20.99 7.56 -8.44
C ALA A 39 -21.47 6.22 -7.87
N ASN A 40 -20.60 5.52 -7.12
CA ASN A 40 -20.89 4.22 -6.53
C ASN A 40 -20.49 4.24 -5.04
N PRO A 41 -21.20 4.99 -4.19
CA PRO A 41 -20.78 5.24 -2.80
C PRO A 41 -20.65 3.99 -1.95
N ARG A 42 -21.23 2.86 -2.36
CA ARG A 42 -21.10 1.60 -1.63
C ARG A 42 -19.64 1.16 -1.44
N TYR A 43 -18.77 1.49 -2.41
CA TYR A 43 -17.35 1.16 -2.31
C TYR A 43 -16.64 2.02 -1.27
N LEU A 44 -16.93 3.32 -1.24
CA LEU A 44 -16.38 4.21 -0.23
C LEU A 44 -16.87 3.82 1.17
N GLN A 45 -18.15 3.47 1.31
CA GLN A 45 -18.73 3.05 2.57
C GLN A 45 -18.13 1.74 3.08
N ALA A 46 -17.73 0.86 2.16
CA ALA A 46 -17.08 -0.40 2.50
C ALA A 46 -15.58 -0.24 2.86
N GLY A 47 -15.05 0.98 2.81
CA GLY A 47 -13.65 1.24 3.15
C GLY A 47 -12.67 0.70 2.12
N ILE A 48 -13.08 0.63 0.84
CA ILE A 48 -12.22 0.05 -0.20
C ILE A 48 -10.92 0.83 -0.36
N VAL A 49 -10.97 2.16 -0.29
CA VAL A 49 -9.80 3.02 -0.50
C VAL A 49 -8.84 2.87 0.67
N GLU A 50 -9.35 2.88 1.90
CA GLU A 50 -8.54 2.68 3.10
C GLU A 50 -7.82 1.33 3.07
N ARG A 51 -8.51 0.29 2.59
CA ARG A 51 -7.93 -1.05 2.47
C ARG A 51 -6.89 -1.15 1.36
N MET A 52 -7.04 -0.36 0.29
CA MET A 52 -6.07 -0.36 -0.82
C MET A 52 -4.73 0.24 -0.42
N VAL A 53 -4.71 1.16 0.53
CA VAL A 53 -3.49 1.85 0.95
C VAL A 53 -2.87 1.28 2.22
N GLU A 54 -3.45 0.20 2.77
CA GLU A 54 -2.96 -0.45 3.98
C GLU A 54 -2.76 -1.93 3.71
N PRO A 55 -1.57 -2.49 3.91
CA PRO A 55 -1.37 -3.92 3.73
C PRO A 55 -2.11 -4.71 4.80
N GLU A 56 -2.50 -5.95 4.48
CA GLU A 56 -3.05 -6.85 5.47
C GLU A 56 -2.00 -7.21 6.51
N ARG A 57 -0.75 -7.44 6.07
CA ARG A 57 0.39 -7.55 6.98
C ARG A 57 1.69 -7.39 6.21
N ALA A 58 2.73 -7.04 6.96
CA ALA A 58 4.09 -6.97 6.45
C ALA A 58 4.99 -7.84 7.32
N ILE A 59 5.88 -8.60 6.70
CA ILE A 59 6.84 -9.45 7.40
C ILE A 59 8.22 -8.90 7.12
N LEU A 60 8.94 -8.56 8.18
CA LEU A 60 10.33 -8.13 8.12
C LEU A 60 11.21 -9.30 8.53
N PHE A 61 12.23 -9.62 7.73
CA PHE A 61 13.10 -10.76 8.04
C PHE A 61 14.53 -10.48 7.63
N ARG A 62 15.45 -11.22 8.28
CA ARG A 62 16.87 -11.14 7.99
C ARG A 62 17.25 -12.16 6.92
N VAL A 63 18.03 -11.71 5.94
CA VAL A 63 18.62 -12.59 4.93
C VAL A 63 20.13 -12.56 5.11
N SER A 64 20.71 -13.69 5.54
CA SER A 64 22.16 -13.82 5.70
C SER A 64 22.70 -14.66 4.55
N TRP A 65 23.79 -14.19 3.92
CA TRP A 65 24.38 -14.88 2.77
C TRP A 65 25.87 -14.59 2.70
N VAL A 66 26.58 -15.38 1.90
CA VAL A 66 28.03 -15.25 1.74
C VAL A 66 28.31 -14.79 0.32
N ASP A 67 29.03 -13.70 0.17
CA ASP A 67 29.40 -13.17 -1.15
C ASP A 67 30.56 -13.92 -1.79
N ASP A 68 30.90 -13.55 -3.02
CA ASP A 68 31.98 -14.21 -3.79
C ASP A 68 33.36 -14.05 -3.16
N ALA A 69 33.53 -13.05 -2.28
CA ALA A 69 34.77 -12.83 -1.53
C ALA A 69 34.81 -13.62 -0.22
N GLY A 70 33.82 -14.44 0.07
CA GLY A 70 33.73 -15.23 1.31
C GLY A 70 33.28 -14.43 2.51
N ARG A 71 32.75 -13.22 2.33
CA ARG A 71 32.27 -12.36 3.43
C ARG A 71 30.81 -12.60 3.71
N VAL A 72 30.45 -12.60 5.00
CA VAL A 72 29.05 -12.70 5.41
C VAL A 72 28.38 -11.33 5.19
N GLN A 73 27.31 -11.35 4.44
CA GLN A 73 26.44 -10.22 4.22
C GLN A 73 25.13 -10.43 4.93
N VAL A 74 24.53 -9.34 5.41
CA VAL A 74 23.24 -9.38 6.08
C VAL A 74 22.34 -8.34 5.44
N ASN A 75 21.26 -8.81 4.84
CA ASN A 75 20.27 -7.94 4.23
C ASN A 75 18.95 -8.02 4.98
N ARG A 76 18.11 -7.02 4.75
CA ARG A 76 16.76 -6.99 5.30
C ARG A 76 15.78 -7.29 4.18
N GLY A 77 14.95 -8.31 4.40
CA GLY A 77 13.91 -8.68 3.45
C GLY A 77 12.54 -8.23 3.94
N TYR A 78 11.65 -7.98 2.99
CA TYR A 78 10.28 -7.59 3.28
C TYR A 78 9.34 -8.44 2.43
N ARG A 79 8.26 -8.90 3.06
CA ARG A 79 7.12 -9.46 2.34
C ARG A 79 5.89 -8.64 2.73
N VAL A 80 5.32 -7.94 1.77
CA VAL A 80 4.13 -7.12 1.98
C VAL A 80 2.94 -7.83 1.37
N GLN A 81 1.93 -8.12 2.19
CA GLN A 81 0.74 -8.88 1.79
C GLN A 81 -0.44 -7.93 1.77
N MET A 82 -0.96 -7.65 0.56
CA MET A 82 -1.96 -6.61 0.38
C MET A 82 -3.39 -7.14 0.46
N SER A 83 -3.68 -8.26 -0.20
CA SER A 83 -5.04 -8.79 -0.23
C SER A 83 -5.05 -10.30 -0.41
N SER A 84 -5.88 -10.98 0.38
CA SER A 84 -6.17 -12.41 0.26
C SER A 84 -7.58 -12.67 -0.28
N ALA A 85 -8.23 -11.66 -0.87
CA ALA A 85 -9.65 -11.71 -1.24
C ALA A 85 -9.96 -12.82 -2.26
N ILE A 86 -9.01 -13.15 -3.14
CA ILE A 86 -9.20 -14.17 -4.16
C ILE A 86 -8.33 -15.40 -3.97
N GLY A 87 -7.65 -15.48 -2.83
CA GLY A 87 -6.82 -16.63 -2.49
C GLY A 87 -5.51 -16.26 -1.82
N PRO A 88 -4.56 -17.22 -1.70
CA PRO A 88 -3.28 -16.96 -1.07
C PRO A 88 -2.50 -15.85 -1.76
N TYR A 89 -1.63 -15.17 -1.00
CA TYR A 89 -0.78 -14.11 -1.53
C TYR A 89 0.19 -14.68 -2.56
N LYS A 90 0.31 -13.99 -3.68
CA LYS A 90 1.29 -14.35 -4.70
C LYS A 90 1.68 -13.12 -5.50
N GLY A 91 2.88 -13.14 -6.03
CA GLY A 91 3.35 -12.11 -6.94
C GLY A 91 3.12 -12.51 -8.40
N GLY A 92 2.97 -11.49 -9.22
CA GLY A 92 2.97 -11.58 -10.67
C GLY A 92 2.17 -12.65 -11.31
#